data_fab846744ec6519736a60ba23a3f3abe
#
_entry.id   fab846744ec6519736a60ba23a3f3abe
#
_cell.length_a   1.000
_cell.length_b   1.000
_cell.length_c   1.000
_cell.angle_alpha   90.00
_cell.angle_beta   90.00
_cell.angle_gamma   90.00
#
_symmetry.space_group_name_H-M   'P 1'
#
loop_
_entity.id
_entity.type
_entity.pdbx_description
1 polymer ?
#
loop_
_entity_poly.entity_id
_entity_poly.type
_entity_poly.pdbx_seq_one_letter_code
_entity_poly.pdbx_strand_id
1 'polypeptide(L)'
;MLTVTPALVIDESELEEAFVRASGPGGQNVNKVATAVQLRFDIQNSPSLPNPIRERLRRLAANRITADGILIIDAHRFRTQEQNRRDARERLIALIRRAAEAPKPRRPTRLSQAAQQRRLEGKRHRGVKKRLRRSKPEAEE
;
A
#
# COMPACT_ATOMS: atom_id res chain seq x y z
N MET A 1 3.14 -18.27 18.77
CA MET A 1 2.94 -18.46 17.31
C MET A 1 1.76 -17.64 16.84
N LEU A 2 1.95 -16.83 15.80
CA LEU A 2 0.94 -15.94 15.23
C LEU A 2 0.38 -16.55 13.94
N THR A 3 -0.83 -17.08 13.97
CA THR A 3 -1.47 -17.72 12.81
C THR A 3 -2.08 -16.65 11.90
N VAL A 4 -1.55 -16.51 10.69
CA VAL A 4 -2.04 -15.59 9.65
C VAL A 4 -3.09 -16.26 8.77
N THR A 5 -2.73 -17.45 8.24
CA THR A 5 -3.62 -18.36 7.50
C THR A 5 -3.31 -19.78 7.95
N PRO A 6 -4.15 -20.78 7.64
CA PRO A 6 -3.85 -22.17 7.97
C PRO A 6 -2.49 -22.68 7.46
N ALA A 7 -2.00 -22.08 6.35
CA ALA A 7 -0.73 -22.43 5.73
C ALA A 7 0.43 -21.49 6.08
N LEU A 8 0.17 -20.39 6.82
CA LEU A 8 1.17 -19.38 7.13
C LEU A 8 1.11 -19.01 8.61
N VAL A 9 2.12 -19.40 9.34
CA VAL A 9 2.29 -19.11 10.76
C VAL A 9 3.61 -18.39 10.94
N ILE A 10 3.61 -17.31 11.75
CA ILE A 10 4.81 -16.56 12.09
C ILE A 10 5.19 -16.89 13.53
N ASP A 11 6.47 -17.11 13.75
CA ASP A 11 6.98 -17.30 15.10
C ASP A 11 6.99 -15.96 15.85
N GLU A 12 6.64 -16.00 17.13
CA GLU A 12 6.68 -14.80 17.98
C GLU A 12 8.10 -14.31 18.23
N SER A 13 9.10 -15.17 18.07
CA SER A 13 10.51 -14.80 18.14
C SER A 13 10.96 -13.85 17.03
N GLU A 14 10.21 -13.80 15.91
CA GLU A 14 10.45 -12.88 14.81
C GLU A 14 9.88 -11.46 15.04
N LEU A 15 9.15 -11.29 16.15
CA LEU A 15 8.49 -10.04 16.52
C LEU A 15 9.23 -9.38 17.69
N GLU A 16 9.65 -8.14 17.48
CA GLU A 16 10.18 -7.28 18.53
C GLU A 16 9.12 -6.27 18.94
N GLU A 17 8.84 -6.19 20.25
CA GLU A 17 7.87 -5.25 20.80
C GLU A 17 8.59 -4.23 21.68
N ALA A 18 8.48 -2.95 21.34
CA ALA A 18 8.96 -1.85 22.13
C ALA A 18 7.77 -1.08 22.73
N PHE A 19 7.88 -0.74 24.01
CA PHE A 19 6.86 0.03 24.72
C PHE A 19 7.27 1.49 24.77
N VAL A 20 6.45 2.35 24.17
CA VAL A 20 6.73 3.77 24.02
C VAL A 20 5.67 4.58 24.76
N ARG A 21 6.06 5.74 25.29
CA ARG A 21 5.10 6.68 25.85
C ARG A 21 4.23 7.22 24.72
N ALA A 22 2.91 7.14 24.89
CA ALA A 22 1.99 7.73 23.92
C ALA A 22 2.18 9.26 23.94
N SER A 23 2.55 9.83 22.80
CA SER A 23 2.57 11.28 22.58
C SER A 23 1.16 11.72 22.24
N GLY A 24 0.51 12.51 23.11
CA GLY A 24 -0.81 13.09 22.84
C GLY A 24 -1.18 14.16 23.87
N PRO A 25 -2.06 15.12 23.54
CA PRO A 25 -2.61 16.08 24.47
C PRO A 25 -3.60 15.36 25.40
N GLY A 26 -3.12 14.83 26.48
CA GLY A 26 -3.96 14.11 27.44
C GLY A 26 -3.38 14.17 28.83
N GLY A 27 -4.26 14.33 29.82
CA GLY A 27 -3.97 14.62 31.20
C GLY A 27 -2.87 13.77 31.89
N GLN A 28 -2.66 14.00 33.16
CA GLN A 28 -1.51 13.53 33.96
C GLN A 28 -1.14 12.03 33.85
N ASN A 29 -2.05 11.16 33.44
CA ASN A 29 -1.80 9.72 33.26
C ASN A 29 -1.05 9.36 31.96
N VAL A 30 -1.10 10.20 30.91
CA VAL A 30 -0.44 9.94 29.63
C VAL A 30 1.09 10.02 29.75
N ASN A 31 1.59 10.84 30.69
CA ASN A 31 3.02 11.04 30.91
C ASN A 31 3.69 9.98 31.80
N LYS A 32 2.89 9.15 32.49
CA LYS A 32 3.42 8.18 33.48
C LYS A 32 3.47 6.73 33.00
N VAL A 33 2.69 6.35 32.01
CA VAL A 33 2.57 4.95 31.58
C VAL A 33 2.86 4.81 30.08
N ALA A 34 3.83 3.96 29.74
CA ALA A 34 4.15 3.61 28.35
C ALA A 34 3.11 2.61 27.82
N THR A 35 1.96 3.12 27.37
CA THR A 35 0.85 2.28 26.85
C THR A 35 0.93 2.05 25.35
N ALA A 36 1.68 2.86 24.60
CA ALA A 36 1.87 2.67 23.18
C ALA A 36 2.84 1.51 22.91
N VAL A 37 2.50 0.71 21.91
CA VAL A 37 3.30 -0.45 21.49
C VAL A 37 3.79 -0.21 20.07
N GLN A 38 5.10 -0.32 19.86
CA GLN A 38 5.72 -0.36 18.56
C GLN A 38 6.13 -1.81 18.29
N LEU A 39 5.48 -2.41 17.28
CA LEU A 39 5.80 -3.75 16.81
C LEU A 39 6.75 -3.65 15.61
N ARG A 40 7.87 -4.36 15.70
CA ARG A 40 8.88 -4.47 14.65
C ARG A 40 8.93 -5.89 14.10
N PHE A 41 8.93 -6.01 12.79
CA PHE A 41 8.99 -7.29 12.11
C PHE A 41 9.98 -7.23 10.94
N ASP A 42 11.02 -8.06 10.99
CA ASP A 42 12.00 -8.14 9.91
C ASP A 42 11.44 -8.96 8.75
N ILE A 43 10.97 -8.24 7.72
CA ILE A 43 10.42 -8.87 6.51
C ILE A 43 11.54 -9.53 5.71
N GLN A 44 12.75 -8.98 5.74
CA GLN A 44 13.84 -9.42 4.88
C GLN A 44 14.38 -10.77 5.31
N ASN A 45 14.56 -10.96 6.60
CA ASN A 45 15.21 -12.15 7.17
C ASN A 45 14.22 -13.15 7.77
N SER A 46 12.90 -12.87 7.74
CA SER A 46 11.87 -13.78 8.27
C SER A 46 11.89 -15.14 7.58
N PRO A 47 12.16 -16.23 8.31
CA PRO A 47 12.10 -17.58 7.75
C PRO A 47 10.66 -18.04 7.48
N SER A 48 9.69 -17.47 8.19
CA SER A 48 8.27 -17.83 8.07
C SER A 48 7.61 -17.26 6.81
N LEU A 49 8.21 -16.24 6.15
CA LEU A 49 7.63 -15.59 4.98
C LEU A 49 8.16 -16.16 3.65
N PRO A 50 7.32 -16.77 2.81
CA PRO A 50 7.67 -17.13 1.43
C PRO A 50 8.02 -15.87 0.58
N ASN A 51 8.99 -15.99 -0.32
CA ASN A 51 9.46 -14.91 -1.17
C ASN A 51 8.36 -14.10 -1.90
N PRO A 52 7.34 -14.76 -2.52
CA PRO A 52 6.27 -14.01 -3.20
C PRO A 52 5.43 -13.16 -2.25
N ILE A 53 5.22 -13.62 -1.01
CA ILE A 53 4.48 -12.87 0.01
C ILE A 53 5.34 -11.72 0.53
N ARG A 54 6.63 -11.95 0.76
CA ARG A 54 7.61 -10.94 1.17
C ARG A 54 7.64 -9.76 0.22
N GLU A 55 7.72 -10.01 -1.08
CA GLU A 55 7.72 -8.98 -2.12
C GLU A 55 6.42 -8.16 -2.14
N ARG A 56 5.26 -8.84 -2.03
CA ARG A 56 3.97 -8.15 -1.99
C ARG A 56 3.81 -7.33 -0.71
N LEU A 57 4.25 -7.85 0.43
CA LEU A 57 4.20 -7.14 1.71
C LEU A 57 5.05 -5.86 1.66
N ARG A 58 6.24 -5.91 1.07
CA ARG A 58 7.09 -4.73 0.86
C ARG A 58 6.38 -3.64 0.05
N ARG A 59 5.67 -4.02 -1.01
CA ARG A 59 4.90 -3.06 -1.82
C ARG A 59 3.71 -2.48 -1.08
N LEU A 60 2.99 -3.31 -0.32
CA LEU A 60 1.79 -2.90 0.42
C LEU A 60 2.10 -1.98 1.61
N ALA A 61 3.23 -2.20 2.28
CA ALA A 61 3.61 -1.50 3.48
C ALA A 61 4.84 -0.58 3.28
N ALA A 62 5.13 -0.16 2.05
CA ALA A 62 6.33 0.60 1.70
C ALA A 62 6.56 1.85 2.58
N ASN A 63 5.50 2.52 3.00
CA ASN A 63 5.55 3.71 3.86
C ASN A 63 5.82 3.41 5.34
N ARG A 64 5.90 2.15 5.73
CA ARG A 64 6.11 1.68 7.12
C ARG A 64 7.34 0.78 7.25
N ILE A 65 8.11 0.64 6.19
CA ILE A 65 9.29 -0.20 6.16
C ILE A 65 10.52 0.70 6.19
N THR A 66 11.45 0.38 7.09
CA THR A 66 12.75 1.06 7.17
C THR A 66 13.65 0.66 6.01
N ALA A 67 14.75 1.39 5.81
CA ALA A 67 15.78 1.07 4.82
C ALA A 67 16.34 -0.36 5.00
N ASP A 68 16.38 -0.84 6.23
CA ASP A 68 16.86 -2.18 6.60
C ASP A 68 15.85 -3.30 6.34
N GLY A 69 14.64 -2.96 5.86
CA GLY A 69 13.59 -3.95 5.56
C GLY A 69 12.74 -4.35 6.78
N ILE A 70 12.76 -3.57 7.85
CA ILE A 70 11.97 -3.80 9.06
C ILE A 70 10.64 -3.07 8.94
N LEU A 71 9.53 -3.80 9.07
CA LEU A 71 8.19 -3.24 9.16
C LEU A 71 7.91 -2.73 10.57
N ILE A 72 7.48 -1.50 10.69
CA ILE A 72 7.12 -0.86 11.96
C ILE A 72 5.61 -0.63 12.01
N ILE A 73 4.98 -1.08 13.10
CA ILE A 73 3.56 -0.86 13.38
C ILE A 73 3.41 -0.23 14.76
N ASP A 74 2.93 1.01 14.77
CA ASP A 74 2.66 1.74 16.00
C ASP A 74 1.18 1.58 16.40
N ALA A 75 0.94 1.12 17.62
CA ALA A 75 -0.38 0.96 18.20
C ALA A 75 -0.49 1.76 19.50
N HIS A 76 -1.33 2.78 19.49
CA HIS A 76 -1.59 3.68 20.62
C HIS A 76 -3.08 4.04 20.77
N ARG A 77 -3.95 3.24 20.13
CA ARG A 77 -5.39 3.51 20.07
C ARG A 77 -6.11 3.24 21.37
N PHE A 78 -5.62 2.28 22.14
CA PHE A 78 -6.28 1.83 23.36
C PHE A 78 -5.59 2.35 24.62
N ARG A 79 -6.32 2.30 25.74
CA ARG A 79 -5.85 2.76 27.05
C ARG A 79 -4.81 1.85 27.68
N THR A 80 -4.87 0.56 27.38
CA THR A 80 -4.00 -0.45 27.98
C THR A 80 -2.94 -0.92 26.99
N GLN A 81 -1.77 -1.20 27.51
CA GLN A 81 -0.65 -1.75 26.76
C GLN A 81 -1.02 -3.08 26.08
N GLU A 82 -1.73 -3.94 26.80
CA GLU A 82 -2.14 -5.25 26.28
C GLU A 82 -3.09 -5.14 25.08
N GLN A 83 -4.05 -4.22 25.12
CA GLN A 83 -4.96 -3.97 24.01
C GLN A 83 -4.21 -3.40 22.81
N ASN A 84 -3.24 -2.49 23.02
CA ASN A 84 -2.41 -1.96 21.93
C ASN A 84 -1.49 -3.04 21.33
N ARG A 85 -0.97 -3.94 22.15
CA ARG A 85 -0.20 -5.10 21.72
C ARG A 85 -1.03 -6.01 20.81
N ARG A 86 -2.25 -6.31 21.19
CA ARG A 86 -3.19 -7.09 20.38
C ARG A 86 -3.53 -6.38 19.07
N ASP A 87 -3.83 -5.09 19.11
CA ASP A 87 -4.11 -4.27 17.92
C ASP A 87 -2.91 -4.25 16.95
N ALA A 88 -1.68 -4.12 17.44
CA ALA A 88 -0.47 -4.18 16.61
C ALA A 88 -0.33 -5.53 15.89
N ARG A 89 -0.54 -6.63 16.61
CA ARG A 89 -0.49 -8.00 16.07
C ARG A 89 -1.60 -8.24 15.05
N GLU A 90 -2.83 -7.80 15.31
CA GLU A 90 -3.95 -7.90 14.37
C GLU A 90 -3.70 -7.12 13.08
N ARG A 91 -3.11 -5.93 13.18
CA ARG A 91 -2.70 -5.13 12.00
C ARG A 91 -1.63 -5.83 11.18
N LEU A 92 -0.65 -6.45 11.83
CA LEU A 92 0.38 -7.25 11.15
C LEU A 92 -0.25 -8.42 10.41
N ILE A 93 -1.12 -9.20 11.08
CA ILE A 93 -1.85 -10.33 10.48
C ILE A 93 -2.64 -9.87 9.25
N ALA A 94 -3.38 -8.76 9.36
CA ALA A 94 -4.18 -8.22 8.27
C ALA A 94 -3.31 -7.84 7.05
N LEU A 95 -2.16 -7.21 7.28
CA LEU A 95 -1.21 -6.85 6.23
C LEU A 95 -0.63 -8.08 5.53
N ILE A 96 -0.21 -9.08 6.29
CA ILE A 96 0.38 -10.31 5.74
C ILE A 96 -0.71 -11.13 5.03
N ARG A 97 -1.92 -11.22 5.56
CA ARG A 97 -3.06 -11.89 4.90
C ARG A 97 -3.35 -11.26 3.55
N ARG A 98 -3.40 -9.92 3.50
CA ARG A 98 -3.57 -9.20 2.23
C ARG A 98 -2.40 -9.44 1.25
N ALA A 99 -1.18 -9.56 1.74
CA ALA A 99 -0.01 -9.91 0.92
C ALA A 99 -0.05 -11.37 0.44
N ALA A 100 -0.67 -12.29 1.19
CA ALA A 100 -0.83 -13.68 0.80
C ALA A 100 -1.80 -13.84 -0.40
N GLU A 101 -2.79 -12.96 -0.52
CA GLU A 101 -3.70 -12.94 -1.67
C GLU A 101 -2.96 -12.48 -2.94
N ALA A 102 -2.89 -13.37 -3.94
CA ALA A 102 -2.29 -13.01 -5.24
C ALA A 102 -3.25 -12.06 -5.99
N PRO A 103 -2.77 -10.90 -6.47
CA PRO A 103 -3.61 -10.00 -7.26
C PRO A 103 -4.01 -10.66 -8.57
N LYS A 104 -5.27 -10.52 -8.97
CA LYS A 104 -5.75 -10.98 -10.27
C LYS A 104 -4.97 -10.25 -11.39
N PRO A 105 -4.43 -10.98 -12.39
CA PRO A 105 -3.72 -10.36 -13.50
C PRO A 105 -4.67 -9.42 -14.27
N ARG A 106 -4.29 -8.16 -14.39
CA ARG A 106 -5.05 -7.18 -15.17
C ARG A 106 -4.81 -7.46 -16.65
N ARG A 107 -5.85 -7.88 -17.36
CA ARG A 107 -5.80 -7.98 -18.81
C ARG A 107 -5.79 -6.57 -19.40
N PRO A 108 -4.88 -6.24 -20.35
CA PRO A 108 -4.89 -4.95 -21.01
C PRO A 108 -6.20 -4.78 -21.79
N THR A 109 -6.88 -3.67 -21.55
CA THR A 109 -8.12 -3.34 -22.26
C THR A 109 -7.77 -2.92 -23.67
N ARG A 110 -8.23 -3.66 -24.67
CA ARG A 110 -8.12 -3.27 -26.09
C ARG A 110 -9.15 -2.17 -26.39
N LEU A 111 -8.73 -1.16 -27.11
CA LEU A 111 -9.64 -0.12 -27.59
C LEU A 111 -10.69 -0.76 -28.52
N SER A 112 -11.98 -0.44 -28.30
CA SER A 112 -13.04 -0.91 -29.19
C SER A 112 -12.85 -0.33 -30.60
N GLN A 113 -13.33 -1.07 -31.64
CA GLN A 113 -13.27 -0.59 -33.02
C GLN A 113 -13.97 0.77 -33.18
N ALA A 114 -15.09 0.96 -32.49
CA ALA A 114 -15.82 2.24 -32.48
C ALA A 114 -14.97 3.39 -31.91
N ALA A 115 -14.18 3.14 -30.86
CA ALA A 115 -13.28 4.15 -30.29
C ALA A 115 -12.13 4.50 -31.27
N GLN A 116 -11.60 3.50 -31.99
CA GLN A 116 -10.58 3.71 -33.01
C GLN A 116 -11.14 4.53 -34.20
N GLN A 117 -12.36 4.21 -34.68
CA GLN A 117 -13.02 4.96 -35.73
C GLN A 117 -13.27 6.41 -35.35
N ARG A 118 -13.85 6.66 -34.17
CA ARG A 118 -14.05 8.05 -33.65
C ARG A 118 -12.74 8.84 -33.60
N ARG A 119 -11.65 8.19 -33.17
CA ARG A 119 -10.32 8.82 -33.16
C ARG A 119 -9.84 9.19 -34.54
N LEU A 120 -10.04 8.30 -35.52
CA LEU A 120 -9.66 8.53 -36.93
C LEU A 120 -10.50 9.64 -37.57
N GLU A 121 -11.81 9.62 -37.35
CA GLU A 121 -12.74 10.68 -37.82
C GLU A 121 -12.35 12.03 -37.20
N GLY A 122 -12.09 12.10 -35.90
CA GLY A 122 -11.62 13.32 -35.25
C GLY A 122 -10.29 13.84 -35.81
N LYS A 123 -9.38 12.94 -36.24
CA LYS A 123 -8.14 13.33 -36.93
C LYS A 123 -8.42 13.86 -38.31
N ARG A 124 -9.30 13.21 -39.08
CA ARG A 124 -9.71 13.66 -40.45
C ARG A 124 -10.33 15.06 -40.38
N HIS A 125 -11.29 15.27 -39.48
CA HIS A 125 -11.94 16.59 -39.29
C HIS A 125 -10.93 17.70 -38.93
N ARG A 126 -10.01 17.42 -38.05
CA ARG A 126 -8.94 18.37 -37.69
C ARG A 126 -8.01 18.66 -38.89
N GLY A 127 -7.71 17.64 -39.70
CA GLY A 127 -6.92 17.78 -40.92
C GLY A 127 -7.59 18.66 -41.95
N VAL A 128 -8.92 18.49 -42.18
CA VAL A 128 -9.71 19.34 -43.07
C VAL A 128 -9.72 20.79 -42.61
N LYS A 129 -10.01 21.03 -41.31
CA LYS A 129 -9.99 22.38 -40.77
C LYS A 129 -8.62 23.06 -40.89
N LYS A 130 -7.51 22.31 -40.73
CA LYS A 130 -6.16 22.86 -40.92
C LYS A 130 -5.91 23.21 -42.39
N ARG A 131 -6.37 22.38 -43.33
CA ARG A 131 -6.24 22.68 -44.79
C ARG A 131 -7.02 23.91 -45.18
N LEU A 132 -8.28 24.05 -44.76
CA LEU A 132 -9.11 25.22 -44.98
C LEU A 132 -8.51 26.53 -44.40
N ARG A 133 -7.84 26.45 -43.27
CA ARG A 133 -7.13 27.61 -42.72
C ARG A 133 -5.86 27.98 -43.45
N ARG A 134 -5.25 27.03 -44.15
CA ARG A 134 -4.03 27.23 -44.96
C ARG A 134 -4.31 27.76 -46.36
N SER A 135 -5.47 27.41 -46.95
CA SER A 135 -5.99 28.01 -48.15
C SER A 135 -6.70 29.31 -47.81
N LYS A 136 -5.94 30.33 -47.41
CA LYS A 136 -6.44 31.71 -47.35
C LYS A 136 -6.69 32.16 -48.80
N PRO A 137 -7.87 32.64 -49.15
CA PRO A 137 -8.03 33.24 -50.48
C PRO A 137 -7.10 34.46 -50.55
N GLU A 138 -6.25 34.50 -51.63
CA GLU A 138 -5.57 35.73 -51.98
C GLU A 138 -6.65 36.79 -52.15
N ALA A 139 -6.53 37.89 -51.41
CA ALA A 139 -7.40 39.04 -51.61
C ALA A 139 -7.10 39.57 -53.00
N GLU A 140 -8.12 39.54 -53.87
CA GLU A 140 -8.13 40.30 -55.10
C GLU A 140 -8.00 41.78 -54.76
N GLU A 141 -6.92 42.39 -55.25
CA GLU A 141 -6.81 43.87 -55.38
C GLU A 141 -7.75 44.37 -56.46
#